data_fae25964980142ea435cef076813b164
#
_entry.id   fae25964980142ea435cef076813b164
#
_cell.length_a   1.000
_cell.length_b   1.000
_cell.length_c   1.000
_cell.angle_alpha   90.00
_cell.angle_beta   90.00
_cell.angle_gamma   90.00
#
_symmetry.space_group_name_H-M   'P 1'
#
loop_
_entity.id
_entity.type
_entity.pdbx_description
1 polymer ?
#
loop_
_entity_poly.entity_id
_entity_poly.type
_entity_poly.pdbx_seq_one_letter_code
_entity_poly.pdbx_strand_id
1 'polypeptide(L)'
;MAGKKALFVGINKFANYSQFTLNGCVNDAKDMAALYKDLLGFKTTEMMVLSDAQATKANIMSNLNAMVADAKAGKLNYLVFSLSSHGTQMNDTSGDEPDGKDEAFVPYDIAEKAGAWDPAHIISDDEFHDLFVQLPAGVLLEVYLDTCHSGTGLRGAEFGLHAPRARYIAPPDQEFSKKTARMRGFTLERPVPAAKKGAKSASKAAVAGANHILWTGCKANQTSADAYFSGRYNGAFTYYFVKVMRDSKNKLSRKDVITKMRALMKSGFAQTPQLEGNASNRTQAIIY
;
A
#
# COMPACT_ATOMS: atom_id res chain seq x y z
N MET A 1 -7.19 17.49 -24.66
CA MET A 1 -6.55 17.34 -23.35
C MET A 1 -6.21 15.87 -23.17
N ALA A 2 -5.03 15.54 -22.66
CA ALA A 2 -4.68 14.16 -22.34
C ALA A 2 -5.63 13.64 -21.25
N GLY A 3 -5.92 12.33 -21.26
CA GLY A 3 -6.89 11.71 -20.36
C GLY A 3 -6.31 11.37 -18.99
N LYS A 4 -7.15 10.74 -18.17
CA LYS A 4 -6.81 10.23 -16.84
C LYS A 4 -7.25 8.78 -16.70
N LYS A 5 -6.56 8.03 -15.85
CA LYS A 5 -6.93 6.64 -15.55
C LYS A 5 -6.56 6.24 -14.13
N ALA A 6 -7.39 5.41 -13.52
CA ALA A 6 -7.18 4.92 -12.17
C ALA A 6 -7.33 3.40 -12.08
N LEU A 7 -6.48 2.79 -11.24
CA LEU A 7 -6.57 1.38 -10.83
C LEU A 7 -6.66 1.32 -9.30
N PHE A 8 -7.74 0.73 -8.81
CA PHE A 8 -8.00 0.51 -7.38
C PHE A 8 -7.99 -0.99 -7.11
N VAL A 9 -7.10 -1.44 -6.24
CA VAL A 9 -6.90 -2.86 -5.92
C VAL A 9 -7.22 -3.10 -4.45
N GLY A 10 -8.07 -4.08 -4.16
CA GLY A 10 -8.41 -4.46 -2.79
C GLY A 10 -8.46 -5.98 -2.62
N ILE A 11 -7.63 -6.52 -1.73
CA ILE A 11 -7.46 -7.96 -1.58
C ILE A 11 -7.75 -8.37 -0.13
N ASN A 12 -8.88 -9.04 0.07
CA ASN A 12 -9.25 -9.62 1.35
C ASN A 12 -8.85 -11.10 1.44
N LYS A 13 -8.90 -11.82 0.33
CA LYS A 13 -8.70 -13.28 0.26
C LYS A 13 -7.44 -13.60 -0.53
N PHE A 14 -6.78 -14.69 -0.14
CA PHE A 14 -5.55 -15.17 -0.77
C PHE A 14 -5.74 -16.65 -1.15
N ALA A 15 -5.45 -17.00 -2.40
CA ALA A 15 -5.80 -18.29 -3.00
C ALA A 15 -5.33 -19.50 -2.17
N ASN A 16 -4.10 -19.44 -1.66
CA ASN A 16 -3.46 -20.53 -0.94
C ASN A 16 -3.32 -20.30 0.57
N TYR A 17 -3.80 -19.15 1.08
CA TYR A 17 -3.52 -18.70 2.46
C TYR A 17 -4.75 -18.11 3.12
N SER A 18 -5.80 -18.92 3.33
CA SER A 18 -7.06 -18.48 3.96
C SER A 18 -6.87 -17.91 5.37
N GLN A 19 -5.81 -18.32 6.08
CA GLN A 19 -5.48 -17.79 7.42
C GLN A 19 -5.10 -16.31 7.42
N PHE A 20 -4.72 -15.76 6.27
CA PHE A 20 -4.35 -14.34 6.13
C PHE A 20 -5.51 -13.46 5.67
N THR A 21 -6.74 -13.98 5.64
CA THR A 21 -7.91 -13.22 5.21
C THR A 21 -8.06 -11.90 5.98
N LEU A 22 -8.23 -10.81 5.23
CA LEU A 22 -8.59 -9.47 5.69
C LEU A 22 -10.09 -9.20 5.44
N ASN A 23 -10.60 -8.07 5.90
CA ASN A 23 -12.02 -7.75 5.76
C ASN A 23 -12.28 -6.38 5.09
N GLY A 24 -11.32 -5.47 5.12
CA GLY A 24 -11.50 -4.07 4.72
C GLY A 24 -10.99 -3.72 3.32
N CYS A 25 -10.05 -4.47 2.76
CA CYS A 25 -9.33 -4.05 1.55
C CYS A 25 -10.21 -3.89 0.31
N VAL A 26 -11.17 -4.80 0.12
CA VAL A 26 -12.16 -4.68 -0.98
C VAL A 26 -13.05 -3.45 -0.80
N ASN A 27 -13.39 -3.11 0.44
CA ASN A 27 -14.14 -1.89 0.74
C ASN A 27 -13.29 -0.65 0.44
N ASP A 28 -12.00 -0.67 0.77
CA ASP A 28 -11.10 0.44 0.48
C ASP A 28 -11.03 0.74 -1.02
N ALA A 29 -10.83 -0.28 -1.85
CA ALA A 29 -10.79 -0.11 -3.30
C ALA A 29 -12.09 0.50 -3.85
N LYS A 30 -13.24 0.04 -3.35
CA LYS A 30 -14.56 0.57 -3.74
C LYS A 30 -14.77 2.01 -3.26
N ASP A 31 -14.36 2.33 -2.03
CA ASP A 31 -14.49 3.67 -1.46
C ASP A 31 -13.60 4.67 -2.17
N MET A 32 -12.38 4.27 -2.54
CA MET A 32 -11.47 5.09 -3.35
C MET A 32 -12.06 5.33 -4.75
N ALA A 33 -12.58 4.31 -5.41
CA ALA A 33 -13.21 4.47 -6.73
C ALA A 33 -14.45 5.41 -6.65
N ALA A 34 -15.29 5.25 -5.63
CA ALA A 34 -16.43 6.12 -5.39
C ALA A 34 -16.00 7.56 -5.11
N LEU A 35 -14.96 7.77 -4.29
CA LEU A 35 -14.39 9.08 -4.00
C LEU A 35 -13.93 9.79 -5.28
N TYR A 36 -13.15 9.08 -6.11
CA TYR A 36 -12.62 9.62 -7.36
C TYR A 36 -13.72 9.95 -8.37
N LYS A 37 -14.76 9.12 -8.44
CA LYS A 37 -15.96 9.41 -9.23
C LYS A 37 -16.70 10.66 -8.74
N ASP A 38 -17.01 10.71 -7.45
CA ASP A 38 -17.91 11.69 -6.87
C ASP A 38 -17.29 13.09 -6.73
N LEU A 39 -16.00 13.16 -6.36
CA LEU A 39 -15.32 14.42 -6.06
C LEU A 39 -14.28 14.85 -7.11
N LEU A 40 -13.71 13.91 -7.86
CA LEU A 40 -12.60 14.15 -8.77
C LEU A 40 -13.01 13.98 -10.24
N GLY A 41 -14.29 13.71 -10.49
CA GLY A 41 -14.88 13.70 -11.82
C GLY A 41 -14.35 12.59 -12.74
N PHE A 42 -13.88 11.46 -12.17
CA PHE A 42 -13.53 10.29 -12.95
C PHE A 42 -14.78 9.60 -13.49
N LYS A 43 -14.78 9.26 -14.75
CA LYS A 43 -15.82 8.41 -15.36
C LYS A 43 -15.56 6.95 -15.01
N THR A 44 -16.60 6.14 -15.01
CA THR A 44 -16.46 4.69 -14.76
C THR A 44 -15.52 4.02 -15.77
N THR A 45 -15.49 4.49 -17.02
CA THR A 45 -14.58 4.00 -18.07
C THR A 45 -13.11 4.39 -17.87
N GLU A 46 -12.85 5.37 -17.00
CA GLU A 46 -11.49 5.81 -16.65
C GLU A 46 -10.95 5.08 -15.40
N MET A 47 -11.77 4.22 -14.78
CA MET A 47 -11.42 3.53 -13.54
C MET A 47 -11.54 2.02 -13.70
N MET A 48 -10.66 1.29 -13.04
CA MET A 48 -10.75 -0.15 -12.87
C MET A 48 -10.63 -0.50 -11.39
N VAL A 49 -11.45 -1.44 -10.95
CA VAL A 49 -11.39 -2.01 -9.60
C VAL A 49 -11.08 -3.50 -9.73
N LEU A 50 -9.99 -3.94 -9.14
CA LEU A 50 -9.64 -5.36 -9.02
C LEU A 50 -9.84 -5.80 -7.57
N SER A 51 -10.61 -6.86 -7.37
CA SER A 51 -10.90 -7.37 -6.04
C SER A 51 -10.60 -8.86 -5.96
N ASP A 52 -9.97 -9.30 -4.87
CA ASP A 52 -9.71 -10.71 -4.56
C ASP A 52 -9.16 -11.47 -5.79
N ALA A 53 -9.85 -12.49 -6.28
CA ALA A 53 -9.40 -13.35 -7.38
C ALA A 53 -9.05 -12.61 -8.69
N GLN A 54 -9.54 -11.40 -8.88
CA GLN A 54 -9.14 -10.57 -10.02
C GLN A 54 -7.79 -9.87 -9.81
N ALA A 55 -7.35 -9.72 -8.57
CA ALA A 55 -6.14 -8.99 -8.18
C ALA A 55 -4.92 -9.92 -8.08
N THR A 56 -4.68 -10.73 -9.09
CA THR A 56 -3.43 -11.49 -9.26
C THR A 56 -2.28 -10.56 -9.62
N LYS A 57 -1.04 -10.96 -9.34
CA LYS A 57 0.15 -10.20 -9.79
C LYS A 57 0.08 -9.87 -11.27
N ALA A 58 -0.20 -10.88 -12.10
CA ALA A 58 -0.28 -10.70 -13.56
C ALA A 58 -1.31 -9.65 -13.96
N ASN A 59 -2.50 -9.67 -13.38
CA ASN A 59 -3.56 -8.70 -13.69
C ASN A 59 -3.21 -7.28 -13.22
N ILE A 60 -2.68 -7.14 -11.99
CA ILE A 60 -2.25 -5.84 -11.46
C ILE A 60 -1.18 -5.23 -12.38
N MET A 61 -0.10 -5.97 -12.63
CA MET A 61 1.02 -5.48 -13.43
C MET A 61 0.63 -5.23 -14.90
N SER A 62 -0.21 -6.08 -15.50
CA SER A 62 -0.71 -5.86 -16.87
C SER A 62 -1.48 -4.54 -16.98
N ASN A 63 -2.36 -4.23 -16.04
CA ASN A 63 -3.11 -2.97 -16.03
C ASN A 63 -2.21 -1.76 -15.82
N LEU A 64 -1.25 -1.83 -14.89
CA LEU A 64 -0.30 -0.74 -14.67
C LEU A 64 0.59 -0.50 -15.89
N ASN A 65 1.09 -1.58 -16.52
CA ASN A 65 1.86 -1.49 -17.77
C ASN A 65 1.06 -0.81 -18.90
N ALA A 66 -0.21 -1.16 -19.06
CA ALA A 66 -1.09 -0.52 -20.04
C ALA A 66 -1.29 0.97 -19.75
N MET A 67 -1.47 1.35 -18.47
CA MET A 67 -1.58 2.76 -18.07
C MET A 67 -0.30 3.54 -18.36
N VAL A 68 0.87 2.98 -18.06
CA VAL A 68 2.17 3.59 -18.35
C VAL A 68 2.39 3.71 -19.86
N ALA A 69 2.06 2.69 -20.65
CA ALA A 69 2.15 2.73 -22.10
C ALA A 69 1.25 3.83 -22.71
N ASP A 70 0.01 3.96 -22.24
CA ASP A 70 -0.90 5.02 -22.68
C ASP A 70 -0.39 6.43 -22.29
N ALA A 71 0.24 6.57 -21.13
CA ALA A 71 0.88 7.82 -20.71
C ALA A 71 2.09 8.16 -21.59
N LYS A 72 2.95 7.18 -21.89
CA LYS A 72 4.09 7.35 -22.82
C LYS A 72 3.64 7.71 -24.24
N ALA A 73 2.49 7.23 -24.66
CA ALA A 73 1.87 7.59 -25.95
C ALA A 73 1.15 8.97 -25.91
N GLY A 74 1.22 9.73 -24.81
CA GLY A 74 0.60 11.04 -24.66
C GLY A 74 -0.94 11.02 -24.51
N LYS A 75 -1.54 9.85 -24.33
CA LYS A 75 -2.99 9.71 -24.16
C LYS A 75 -3.45 10.05 -22.73
N LEU A 76 -2.58 9.87 -21.72
CA LEU A 76 -2.85 10.10 -20.32
C LEU A 76 -1.83 11.05 -19.71
N ASN A 77 -2.26 11.95 -18.85
CA ASN A 77 -1.39 12.84 -18.08
C ASN A 77 -1.66 12.80 -16.56
N TYR A 78 -2.66 12.03 -16.13
CA TYR A 78 -2.93 11.78 -14.71
C TYR A 78 -3.25 10.31 -14.48
N LEU A 79 -2.43 9.67 -13.65
CA LEU A 79 -2.57 8.27 -13.25
C LEU A 79 -2.79 8.18 -11.76
N VAL A 80 -3.68 7.26 -11.36
CA VAL A 80 -3.94 6.93 -9.97
C VAL A 80 -3.80 5.43 -9.78
N PHE A 81 -3.07 5.04 -8.75
CA PHE A 81 -2.97 3.66 -8.32
C PHE A 81 -3.23 3.55 -6.82
N SER A 82 -4.13 2.67 -6.41
CA SER A 82 -4.39 2.38 -5.00
C SER A 82 -4.34 0.89 -4.75
N LEU A 83 -3.59 0.47 -3.75
CA LEU A 83 -3.47 -0.91 -3.32
C LEU A 83 -3.74 -1.04 -1.82
N SER A 84 -4.77 -1.83 -1.49
CA SER A 84 -5.08 -2.27 -0.14
C SER A 84 -4.93 -3.78 -0.06
N SER A 85 -3.95 -4.26 0.71
CA SER A 85 -3.63 -5.69 0.88
C SER A 85 -2.71 -5.87 2.09
N HIS A 86 -2.23 -7.10 2.28
CA HIS A 86 -1.02 -7.32 3.08
C HIS A 86 0.22 -6.80 2.35
N GLY A 87 1.19 -6.34 3.15
CA GLY A 87 2.59 -6.25 2.75
C GLY A 87 3.39 -7.38 3.38
N THR A 88 4.58 -7.59 2.89
CA THR A 88 5.56 -8.55 3.37
C THR A 88 6.97 -8.08 3.02
N GLN A 89 7.96 -8.92 3.21
CA GLN A 89 9.33 -8.72 2.76
C GLN A 89 9.79 -9.91 1.94
N MET A 90 10.70 -9.68 1.02
CA MET A 90 11.41 -10.72 0.28
C MET A 90 12.92 -10.46 0.33
N ASN A 91 13.73 -11.41 -0.15
CA ASN A 91 15.17 -11.20 -0.21
C ASN A 91 15.47 -10.15 -1.26
N ASP A 92 16.30 -9.18 -0.90
CA ASP A 92 16.83 -8.17 -1.81
C ASP A 92 17.63 -8.85 -2.93
N THR A 93 17.23 -8.57 -4.17
CA THR A 93 17.88 -9.09 -5.38
C THR A 93 18.69 -8.04 -6.11
N SER A 94 18.48 -6.77 -5.83
CA SER A 94 19.18 -5.62 -6.42
C SER A 94 20.43 -5.22 -5.64
N GLY A 95 20.48 -5.50 -4.33
CA GLY A 95 21.60 -5.20 -3.43
C GLY A 95 21.63 -3.76 -2.94
N ASP A 96 20.52 -3.03 -3.05
CA ASP A 96 20.44 -1.63 -2.65
C ASP A 96 19.86 -1.43 -1.24
N GLU A 97 19.27 -2.48 -0.64
CA GLU A 97 18.70 -2.40 0.70
C GLU A 97 19.73 -2.80 1.79
N PRO A 98 19.95 -1.91 2.80
CA PRO A 98 20.96 -2.13 3.85
C PRO A 98 20.70 -3.35 4.74
N ASP A 99 19.46 -3.84 4.82
CA ASP A 99 19.07 -5.01 5.61
C ASP A 99 18.92 -6.28 4.76
N GLY A 100 19.15 -6.18 3.45
CA GLY A 100 19.06 -7.28 2.49
C GLY A 100 17.62 -7.77 2.25
N LYS A 101 16.62 -6.91 2.43
CA LYS A 101 15.20 -7.23 2.27
C LYS A 101 14.47 -6.16 1.48
N ASP A 102 13.84 -6.55 0.37
CA ASP A 102 12.89 -5.73 -0.38
C ASP A 102 11.53 -5.71 0.32
N GLU A 103 10.87 -4.57 0.30
CA GLU A 103 9.46 -4.48 0.65
C GLU A 103 8.62 -5.07 -0.50
N ALA A 104 7.58 -5.83 -0.15
CA ALA A 104 6.77 -6.50 -1.16
C ALA A 104 5.29 -6.44 -0.83
N PHE A 105 4.48 -6.46 -1.89
CA PHE A 105 3.03 -6.36 -1.86
C PHE A 105 2.41 -7.69 -2.22
N VAL A 106 1.41 -8.11 -1.46
CA VAL A 106 0.82 -9.45 -1.54
C VAL A 106 -0.40 -9.44 -2.48
N PRO A 107 -0.31 -10.03 -3.69
CA PRO A 107 -1.44 -10.23 -4.58
C PRO A 107 -2.29 -11.44 -4.15
N TYR A 108 -3.46 -11.62 -4.79
CA TYR A 108 -4.36 -12.73 -4.49
C TYR A 108 -3.70 -14.11 -4.65
N ASP A 109 -2.86 -14.26 -5.65
CA ASP A 109 -2.21 -15.51 -6.06
C ASP A 109 -0.84 -15.74 -5.42
N ILE A 110 -0.55 -15.07 -4.29
CA ILE A 110 0.70 -15.28 -3.55
C ILE A 110 1.02 -16.77 -3.38
N ALA A 111 2.27 -17.12 -3.60
CA ALA A 111 2.77 -18.48 -3.50
C ALA A 111 4.20 -18.55 -2.94
N GLU A 112 4.56 -19.71 -2.42
CA GLU A 112 5.91 -20.03 -1.97
C GLU A 112 6.61 -20.93 -2.96
N LYS A 113 7.93 -20.77 -3.07
CA LYS A 113 8.83 -21.61 -3.81
C LYS A 113 10.14 -21.77 -3.05
N ALA A 114 10.54 -23.00 -2.79
CA ALA A 114 11.78 -23.32 -2.08
C ALA A 114 11.95 -22.63 -0.71
N GLY A 115 10.86 -22.42 0.02
CA GLY A 115 10.88 -21.83 1.37
C GLY A 115 10.97 -20.30 1.41
N ALA A 116 10.80 -19.62 0.28
CA ALA A 116 10.69 -18.18 0.16
C ALA A 116 9.43 -17.79 -0.66
N TRP A 117 9.07 -16.52 -0.70
CA TRP A 117 8.02 -16.07 -1.62
C TRP A 117 8.46 -16.27 -3.08
N ASP A 118 7.57 -16.79 -3.92
CA ASP A 118 7.81 -16.94 -5.36
C ASP A 118 7.75 -15.55 -6.03
N PRO A 119 8.83 -15.07 -6.66
CA PRO A 119 8.82 -13.79 -7.36
C PRO A 119 7.78 -13.68 -8.46
N ALA A 120 7.29 -14.81 -9.02
CA ALA A 120 6.21 -14.80 -10.00
C ALA A 120 4.84 -14.44 -9.40
N HIS A 121 4.69 -14.53 -8.08
CA HIS A 121 3.44 -14.39 -7.33
C HIS A 121 3.51 -13.38 -6.20
N ILE A 122 4.48 -12.47 -6.22
CA ILE A 122 4.61 -11.35 -5.28
C ILE A 122 5.14 -10.13 -6.04
N ILE A 123 4.77 -8.94 -5.64
CA ILE A 123 5.19 -7.69 -6.31
C ILE A 123 6.20 -6.99 -5.39
N SER A 124 7.45 -6.83 -5.84
CA SER A 124 8.42 -6.01 -5.11
C SER A 124 8.19 -4.52 -5.35
N ASP A 125 8.71 -3.70 -4.46
CA ASP A 125 8.73 -2.25 -4.63
C ASP A 125 9.61 -1.84 -5.82
N ASP A 126 10.68 -2.57 -6.11
CA ASP A 126 11.50 -2.41 -7.30
C ASP A 126 10.69 -2.56 -8.61
N GLU A 127 9.77 -3.53 -8.69
CA GLU A 127 8.92 -3.69 -9.88
C GLU A 127 8.01 -2.48 -10.10
N PHE A 128 7.49 -1.86 -9.03
CA PHE A 128 6.74 -0.61 -9.15
C PHE A 128 7.65 0.56 -9.51
N HIS A 129 8.85 0.64 -8.91
CA HIS A 129 9.83 1.65 -9.23
C HIS A 129 10.20 1.63 -10.71
N ASP A 130 10.63 0.49 -11.22
CA ASP A 130 11.04 0.29 -12.61
C ASP A 130 9.94 0.61 -13.62
N LEU A 131 8.69 0.36 -13.23
CA LEU A 131 7.55 0.71 -14.05
C LEU A 131 7.28 2.23 -14.03
N PHE A 132 7.22 2.85 -12.87
CA PHE A 132 6.81 4.24 -12.74
C PHE A 132 7.87 5.26 -13.14
N VAL A 133 9.16 4.94 -13.05
CA VAL A 133 10.22 5.81 -13.56
C VAL A 133 10.16 6.00 -15.09
N GLN A 134 9.45 5.14 -15.82
CA GLN A 134 9.23 5.28 -17.25
C GLN A 134 8.21 6.36 -17.62
N LEU A 135 7.49 6.92 -16.65
CA LEU A 135 6.49 7.94 -16.93
C LEU A 135 7.12 9.25 -17.38
N PRO A 136 6.59 9.90 -18.43
CA PRO A 136 7.04 11.23 -18.83
C PRO A 136 6.90 12.26 -17.71
N ALA A 137 7.82 13.20 -17.61
CA ALA A 137 7.88 14.21 -16.55
C ALA A 137 6.60 15.07 -16.41
N GLY A 138 5.81 15.19 -17.49
CA GLY A 138 4.52 15.92 -17.46
C GLY A 138 3.34 15.11 -16.91
N VAL A 139 3.53 13.83 -16.63
CA VAL A 139 2.48 12.95 -16.12
C VAL A 139 2.45 13.00 -14.59
N LEU A 140 1.30 13.32 -14.02
CA LEU A 140 1.08 13.22 -12.58
C LEU A 140 0.70 11.77 -12.23
N LEU A 141 1.45 11.16 -11.30
CA LEU A 141 1.12 9.87 -10.70
C LEU A 141 0.79 10.05 -9.23
N GLU A 142 -0.34 9.51 -8.80
CA GLU A 142 -0.75 9.49 -7.40
C GLU A 142 -0.95 8.05 -6.93
N VAL A 143 -0.14 7.61 -5.97
CA VAL A 143 -0.11 6.23 -5.46
C VAL A 143 -0.56 6.21 -4.00
N TYR A 144 -1.44 5.27 -3.67
CA TYR A 144 -1.96 5.03 -2.32
C TYR A 144 -1.68 3.59 -1.91
N LEU A 145 -0.89 3.39 -0.87
CA LEU A 145 -0.53 2.07 -0.35
C LEU A 145 -1.05 1.92 1.08
N ASP A 146 -2.14 1.17 1.24
CA ASP A 146 -2.67 0.79 2.55
C ASP A 146 -2.23 -0.64 2.88
N THR A 147 -0.93 -0.80 3.04
CA THR A 147 -0.20 -2.04 3.29
C THR A 147 0.85 -1.81 4.37
N CYS A 148 1.47 -2.87 4.88
CA CYS A 148 2.57 -2.83 5.85
C CYS A 148 3.70 -3.75 5.44
N HIS A 149 4.93 -3.31 5.69
CA HIS A 149 6.13 -4.11 5.40
C HIS A 149 6.86 -4.55 6.68
N SER A 150 6.37 -4.18 7.88
CA SER A 150 6.92 -4.62 9.17
C SER A 150 5.86 -5.14 10.13
N GLY A 151 6.15 -6.24 10.80
CA GLY A 151 5.23 -6.90 11.74
C GLY A 151 5.28 -6.40 13.19
N THR A 152 5.91 -5.26 13.47
CA THR A 152 6.23 -4.82 14.85
C THR A 152 5.15 -3.97 15.53
N GLY A 153 4.13 -3.50 14.81
CA GLY A 153 3.24 -2.41 15.22
C GLY A 153 1.98 -2.75 16.02
N LEU A 154 1.54 -4.01 16.07
CA LEU A 154 0.32 -4.40 16.82
C LEU A 154 0.65 -5.29 18.05
N ARG A 155 1.62 -4.89 18.85
CA ARG A 155 1.79 -5.46 20.20
C ARG A 155 0.72 -4.87 21.10
N GLY A 156 -0.31 -5.65 21.43
CA GLY A 156 -1.41 -5.25 22.29
C GLY A 156 -2.78 -5.18 21.60
N ALA A 157 -2.97 -5.89 20.47
CA ALA A 157 -4.30 -6.05 19.88
C ALA A 157 -5.25 -6.63 20.93
N GLU A 158 -6.25 -5.85 21.30
CA GLU A 158 -7.29 -6.25 22.23
C GLU A 158 -8.00 -7.50 21.69
N PHE A 159 -8.21 -8.49 22.55
CA PHE A 159 -9.01 -9.66 22.24
C PHE A 159 -10.48 -9.22 22.16
N GLY A 160 -11.00 -9.06 20.93
CA GLY A 160 -12.39 -8.70 20.68
C GLY A 160 -12.85 -9.07 19.27
N LEU A 161 -14.16 -9.25 19.09
CA LEU A 161 -14.81 -9.58 17.81
C LEU A 161 -14.43 -8.63 16.66
N HIS A 162 -13.97 -7.43 16.96
CA HIS A 162 -13.61 -6.37 16.01
C HIS A 162 -12.18 -5.83 16.22
N ALA A 163 -11.30 -6.63 16.85
CA ALA A 163 -9.90 -6.23 17.03
C ALA A 163 -9.25 -5.92 15.66
N PRO A 164 -8.51 -4.81 15.55
CA PRO A 164 -7.81 -4.49 14.30
C PRO A 164 -6.78 -5.57 13.92
N ARG A 165 -6.69 -5.90 12.64
CA ARG A 165 -5.69 -6.83 12.12
C ARG A 165 -4.56 -6.09 11.44
N ALA A 166 -3.34 -6.59 11.60
CA ALA A 166 -2.17 -6.09 10.87
C ALA A 166 -2.25 -6.47 9.39
N ARG A 167 -1.96 -5.54 8.51
CA ARG A 167 -1.83 -5.80 7.06
C ARG A 167 -0.41 -6.27 6.70
N TYR A 168 0.10 -7.26 7.43
CA TYR A 168 1.44 -7.80 7.26
C TYR A 168 1.45 -9.33 7.35
N ILE A 169 2.19 -9.96 6.44
CA ILE A 169 2.49 -11.39 6.47
C ILE A 169 4.01 -11.55 6.61
N ALA A 170 4.44 -12.33 7.60
CA ALA A 170 5.87 -12.62 7.76
C ALA A 170 6.36 -13.52 6.61
N PRO A 171 7.56 -13.28 6.06
CA PRO A 171 8.14 -14.17 5.06
C PRO A 171 8.30 -15.60 5.58
N PRO A 172 8.21 -16.62 4.70
CA PRO A 172 8.29 -18.03 5.09
C PRO A 172 9.56 -18.40 5.85
N ASP A 173 10.70 -17.84 5.47
CA ASP A 173 12.00 -18.02 6.13
C ASP A 173 12.01 -17.52 7.57
N GLN A 174 11.34 -16.43 7.89
CA GLN A 174 11.22 -15.90 9.25
C GLN A 174 10.27 -16.75 10.12
N GLU A 175 9.21 -17.31 9.56
CA GLU A 175 8.30 -18.22 10.26
C GLU A 175 9.00 -19.53 10.62
N PHE A 176 9.79 -20.09 9.71
CA PHE A 176 10.57 -21.29 9.95
C PHE A 176 11.57 -21.09 11.10
N SER A 177 12.30 -19.98 11.10
CA SER A 177 13.24 -19.61 12.17
C SER A 177 12.57 -19.50 13.53
N LYS A 178 11.36 -18.92 13.62
CA LYS A 178 10.57 -18.83 14.86
C LYS A 178 10.07 -20.20 15.36
N LYS A 179 9.60 -21.07 14.45
CA LYS A 179 9.18 -22.43 14.80
C LYS A 179 10.35 -23.26 15.33
N THR A 180 11.50 -23.22 14.65
CA THR A 180 12.70 -23.95 15.04
C THR A 180 13.26 -23.46 16.38
N ALA A 181 13.24 -22.16 16.64
CA ALA A 181 13.65 -21.57 17.92
C ALA A 181 12.72 -22.00 19.08
N ARG A 182 11.39 -22.04 18.86
CA ARG A 182 10.42 -22.56 19.84
C ARG A 182 10.63 -24.03 20.17
N MET A 183 10.91 -24.86 19.18
CA MET A 183 11.19 -26.30 19.37
C MET A 183 12.49 -26.56 20.14
N ARG A 184 13.45 -25.66 20.15
CA ARG A 184 14.73 -25.77 20.85
C ARG A 184 14.78 -25.08 22.22
N GLY A 185 13.65 -24.54 22.69
CA GLY A 185 13.58 -23.85 23.99
C GLY A 185 14.38 -22.56 24.08
N PHE A 186 14.82 -22.02 22.95
CA PHE A 186 15.51 -20.72 22.88
C PHE A 186 14.51 -19.61 22.63
N THR A 187 14.30 -18.76 23.60
CA THR A 187 13.69 -17.43 23.42
C THR A 187 14.71 -16.52 22.72
N LEU A 188 14.71 -16.49 21.39
CA LEU A 188 15.42 -15.47 20.64
C LEU A 188 14.60 -14.17 20.66
N GLU A 189 14.61 -13.47 21.80
CA GLU A 189 14.43 -12.03 21.78
C GLU A 189 15.75 -11.42 21.25
N ARG A 190 15.92 -11.40 19.95
CA ARG A 190 16.88 -10.47 19.35
C ARG A 190 16.28 -9.08 19.46
N PRO A 191 16.99 -8.10 20.08
CA PRO A 191 16.63 -6.70 19.92
C PRO A 191 16.65 -6.42 18.41
N VAL A 192 15.53 -5.97 17.88
CA VAL A 192 15.50 -5.41 16.52
C VAL A 192 16.52 -4.25 16.54
N PRO A 193 17.57 -4.25 15.70
CA PRO A 193 18.47 -3.13 15.64
C PRO A 193 17.65 -1.87 15.38
N ALA A 194 17.86 -0.83 16.18
CA ALA A 194 17.25 0.46 15.94
C ALA A 194 17.63 0.86 14.50
N ALA A 195 16.62 1.11 13.67
CA ALA A 195 16.82 1.50 12.29
C ALA A 195 17.85 2.62 12.25
N LYS A 196 18.95 2.42 11.53
CA LYS A 196 20.00 3.43 11.38
C LYS A 196 19.34 4.67 10.79
N LYS A 197 19.49 5.82 11.43
CA LYS A 197 19.07 7.12 10.88
C LYS A 197 19.69 7.27 9.50
N GLY A 198 18.90 7.16 8.44
CA GLY A 198 19.37 7.29 7.07
C GLY A 198 18.84 6.24 6.08
N ALA A 199 18.21 5.15 6.53
CA ALA A 199 17.53 4.23 5.62
C ALA A 199 16.37 4.98 4.95
N LYS A 200 16.44 5.17 3.63
CA LYS A 200 15.29 5.60 2.84
C LYS A 200 14.26 4.50 2.98
N SER A 201 13.01 4.83 3.32
CA SER A 201 11.93 3.85 3.31
C SER A 201 11.82 3.32 1.88
N ALA A 202 11.77 2.00 1.70
CA ALA A 202 11.71 1.38 0.38
C ALA A 202 10.43 1.80 -0.39
N SER A 203 9.35 2.15 0.30
CA SER A 203 8.20 2.82 -0.30
C SER A 203 8.57 4.14 -1.02
N LYS A 204 9.69 4.78 -0.64
CA LYS A 204 10.25 5.94 -1.35
C LYS A 204 10.90 5.58 -2.68
N ALA A 205 11.52 4.41 -2.78
CA ALA A 205 12.09 3.93 -4.02
C ALA A 205 11.00 3.58 -5.04
N ALA A 206 9.89 3.00 -4.59
CA ALA A 206 8.81 2.54 -5.46
C ALA A 206 8.14 3.64 -6.30
N VAL A 207 8.28 4.92 -5.95
CA VAL A 207 7.57 6.03 -6.64
C VAL A 207 8.48 7.24 -6.89
N ALA A 208 9.76 7.03 -7.21
CA ALA A 208 10.69 8.12 -7.52
C ALA A 208 10.45 8.69 -8.92
N GLY A 209 9.93 9.92 -9.02
CA GLY A 209 9.75 10.65 -10.25
C GLY A 209 9.35 12.12 -10.02
N ALA A 210 9.54 12.98 -11.02
CA ALA A 210 9.38 14.42 -10.87
C ALA A 210 7.97 14.86 -10.43
N ASN A 211 6.93 14.14 -10.88
CA ASN A 211 5.52 14.43 -10.58
C ASN A 211 4.82 13.25 -9.90
N HIS A 212 5.53 12.48 -9.07
CA HIS A 212 4.96 11.37 -8.33
C HIS A 212 4.58 11.81 -6.91
N ILE A 213 3.45 11.32 -6.43
CA ILE A 213 2.94 11.52 -5.09
C ILE A 213 2.65 10.15 -4.50
N LEU A 214 3.24 9.89 -3.33
CA LEU A 214 3.04 8.64 -2.62
C LEU A 214 2.37 8.92 -1.27
N TRP A 215 1.28 8.19 -1.03
CA TRP A 215 0.60 8.12 0.24
C TRP A 215 0.76 6.71 0.80
N THR A 216 1.27 6.58 2.03
CA THR A 216 1.38 5.28 2.68
C THR A 216 0.61 5.26 4.00
N GLY A 217 0.05 4.09 4.33
CA GLY A 217 -0.78 3.90 5.52
C GLY A 217 -0.04 4.10 6.84
N CYS A 218 1.28 3.87 6.86
CA CYS A 218 2.10 3.94 8.06
C CYS A 218 3.57 4.25 7.75
N LYS A 219 4.37 4.48 8.77
CA LYS A 219 5.84 4.51 8.66
C LYS A 219 6.38 3.09 8.46
N ALA A 220 7.60 2.96 7.92
CA ALA A 220 8.26 1.68 7.68
C ALA A 220 8.34 0.75 8.91
N ASN A 221 8.41 1.30 10.12
CA ASN A 221 8.45 0.54 11.38
C ASN A 221 7.08 0.44 12.08
N GLN A 222 6.00 0.72 11.40
CA GLN A 222 4.63 0.67 11.92
C GLN A 222 3.78 -0.28 11.07
N THR A 223 2.58 -0.59 11.57
CA THR A 223 1.64 -1.49 10.91
C THR A 223 0.35 -0.75 10.57
N SER A 224 -0.14 -0.89 9.33
CA SER A 224 -1.45 -0.43 8.90
C SER A 224 -2.54 -1.38 9.39
N ALA A 225 -3.64 -0.85 9.85
CA ALA A 225 -4.70 -1.61 10.51
C ALA A 225 -5.88 -1.85 9.58
N ASP A 226 -6.31 -3.11 9.49
CA ASP A 226 -7.62 -3.52 9.00
C ASP A 226 -8.60 -3.46 10.18
N ALA A 227 -9.48 -2.45 10.21
CA ALA A 227 -10.26 -2.11 11.39
C ALA A 227 -11.76 -1.96 11.09
N TYR A 228 -12.58 -2.06 12.15
CA TYR A 228 -14.03 -1.95 12.05
C TYR A 228 -14.49 -0.52 12.32
N PHE A 229 -15.21 0.07 11.37
CA PHE A 229 -15.77 1.41 11.45
C PHE A 229 -17.26 1.39 11.15
N SER A 230 -18.09 1.75 12.14
CA SER A 230 -19.53 2.02 11.92
C SER A 230 -20.25 0.97 11.09
N GLY A 231 -20.05 -0.31 11.38
CA GLY A 231 -20.77 -1.42 10.73
C GLY A 231 -20.00 -2.14 9.61
N ARG A 232 -18.80 -1.70 9.24
CA ARG A 232 -17.99 -2.34 8.18
C ARG A 232 -16.49 -2.25 8.47
N TYR A 233 -15.73 -3.12 7.81
CA TYR A 233 -14.27 -3.08 7.86
C TYR A 233 -13.70 -2.21 6.75
N ASN A 234 -12.65 -1.46 7.08
CA ASN A 234 -11.78 -0.71 6.15
C ASN A 234 -10.35 -0.69 6.71
N GLY A 235 -9.39 -0.38 5.87
CA GLY A 235 -8.10 0.08 6.33
C GLY A 235 -8.21 1.43 7.01
N ALA A 236 -7.56 1.58 8.16
CA ALA A 236 -7.66 2.83 8.90
C ALA A 236 -7.15 4.02 8.08
N PHE A 237 -6.09 3.84 7.28
CA PHE A 237 -5.60 4.88 6.38
C PHE A 237 -6.66 5.29 5.36
N THR A 238 -7.21 4.33 4.61
CA THR A 238 -8.19 4.59 3.55
C THR A 238 -9.47 5.19 4.12
N TYR A 239 -9.97 4.66 5.25
CA TYR A 239 -11.16 5.21 5.90
C TYR A 239 -11.01 6.70 6.23
N TYR A 240 -9.91 7.09 6.90
CA TYR A 240 -9.70 8.48 7.28
C TYR A 240 -9.36 9.37 6.09
N PHE A 241 -8.67 8.85 5.08
CA PHE A 241 -8.45 9.57 3.83
C PHE A 241 -9.78 9.94 3.16
N VAL A 242 -10.62 8.95 2.90
CA VAL A 242 -11.94 9.14 2.27
C VAL A 242 -12.81 10.09 3.10
N LYS A 243 -12.82 9.92 4.43
CA LYS A 243 -13.55 10.81 5.35
C LYS A 243 -13.09 12.27 5.22
N VAL A 244 -11.80 12.54 5.32
CA VAL A 244 -11.25 13.91 5.23
C VAL A 244 -11.53 14.53 3.86
N MET A 245 -11.38 13.76 2.80
CA MET A 245 -11.65 14.22 1.43
C MET A 245 -13.13 14.59 1.24
N ARG A 246 -14.06 13.76 1.71
CA ARG A 246 -15.52 14.02 1.63
C ARG A 246 -15.90 15.21 2.50
N ASP A 247 -15.46 15.27 3.75
CA ASP A 247 -15.76 16.35 4.69
C ASP A 247 -15.27 17.71 4.15
N SER A 248 -14.10 17.73 3.51
CA SER A 248 -13.52 18.94 2.93
C SER A 248 -13.99 19.26 1.51
N LYS A 249 -14.75 18.35 0.87
CA LYS A 249 -15.15 18.44 -0.54
C LYS A 249 -13.96 18.73 -1.46
N ASN A 250 -12.83 18.07 -1.19
CA ASN A 250 -11.55 18.24 -1.89
C ASN A 250 -11.02 19.70 -1.94
N LYS A 251 -11.29 20.50 -0.92
CA LYS A 251 -10.81 21.89 -0.86
C LYS A 251 -9.47 22.05 -0.14
N LEU A 252 -8.94 20.99 0.41
CA LEU A 252 -7.68 21.00 1.15
C LEU A 252 -6.51 20.63 0.24
N SER A 253 -5.34 21.20 0.55
CA SER A 253 -4.08 20.71 -0.01
C SER A 253 -3.79 19.27 0.48
N ARG A 254 -2.99 18.51 -0.29
CA ARG A 254 -2.54 17.17 0.14
C ARG A 254 -1.87 17.20 1.52
N LYS A 255 -1.09 18.26 1.80
CA LYS A 255 -0.45 18.49 3.10
C LYS A 255 -1.48 18.66 4.22
N ASP A 256 -2.56 19.36 3.98
CA ASP A 256 -3.60 19.59 4.98
C ASP A 256 -4.46 18.33 5.17
N VAL A 257 -4.72 17.56 4.10
CA VAL A 257 -5.39 16.26 4.16
C VAL A 257 -4.61 15.31 5.09
N ILE A 258 -3.31 15.10 4.84
CA ILE A 258 -2.51 14.18 5.69
C ILE A 258 -2.40 14.66 7.13
N THR A 259 -2.35 15.96 7.36
CA THR A 259 -2.31 16.56 8.70
C THR A 259 -3.61 16.28 9.46
N LYS A 260 -4.77 16.46 8.82
CA LYS A 260 -6.07 16.13 9.43
C LYS A 260 -6.24 14.63 9.67
N MET A 261 -5.81 13.79 8.71
CA MET A 261 -5.83 12.33 8.89
C MET A 261 -5.05 11.92 10.14
N ARG A 262 -3.79 12.38 10.27
CA ARG A 262 -2.95 12.09 11.44
C ARG A 262 -3.60 12.53 12.76
N ALA A 263 -4.25 13.68 12.78
CA ALA A 263 -4.94 14.19 13.96
C ALA A 263 -6.12 13.28 14.36
N LEU A 264 -6.93 12.84 13.38
CA LEU A 264 -8.08 11.96 13.62
C LEU A 264 -7.66 10.54 14.03
N MET A 265 -6.55 10.05 13.51
CA MET A 265 -6.06 8.68 13.79
C MET A 265 -5.33 8.56 15.13
N LYS A 266 -4.80 9.65 15.67
CA LYS A 266 -3.90 9.67 16.82
C LYS A 266 -4.46 8.99 18.07
N SER A 267 -5.76 9.06 18.31
CA SER A 267 -6.40 8.51 19.50
C SER A 267 -6.74 7.02 19.40
N GLY A 268 -6.75 6.44 18.18
CA GLY A 268 -7.22 5.08 17.97
C GLY A 268 -6.22 4.14 17.28
N PHE A 269 -5.16 4.70 16.68
CA PHE A 269 -4.23 3.93 15.87
C PHE A 269 -2.78 4.35 16.10
N ALA A 270 -1.90 3.36 16.27
CA ALA A 270 -0.46 3.61 16.40
C ALA A 270 0.24 3.96 15.08
N GLN A 271 -0.46 3.80 13.94
CA GLN A 271 0.07 4.11 12.62
C GLN A 271 0.07 5.63 12.34
N THR A 272 1.07 6.05 11.58
CA THR A 272 1.22 7.45 11.16
C THR A 272 1.32 7.48 9.63
N PRO A 273 0.25 7.83 8.90
CA PRO A 273 0.29 7.93 7.45
C PRO A 273 1.37 8.88 6.95
N GLN A 274 1.96 8.58 5.79
CA GLN A 274 3.00 9.39 5.19
C GLN A 274 2.52 9.97 3.85
N LEU A 275 3.12 11.10 3.47
CA LEU A 275 2.90 11.77 2.20
C LEU A 275 4.25 12.19 1.65
N GLU A 276 4.59 11.71 0.47
CA GLU A 276 5.82 12.02 -0.23
C GLU A 276 5.52 12.60 -1.61
N GLY A 277 6.46 13.33 -2.16
CA GLY A 277 6.32 14.04 -3.43
C GLY A 277 6.99 15.42 -3.35
N ASN A 278 7.05 16.12 -4.47
CA ASN A 278 7.63 17.46 -4.49
C ASN A 278 6.77 18.47 -3.70
N ALA A 279 7.40 19.56 -3.27
CA ALA A 279 6.75 20.56 -2.44
C ALA A 279 5.54 21.21 -3.13
N SER A 280 5.63 21.47 -4.44
CA SER A 280 4.55 22.06 -5.23
C SER A 280 3.31 21.18 -5.21
N ASN A 281 3.46 19.88 -5.52
CA ASN A 281 2.33 18.94 -5.55
C ASN A 281 1.69 18.75 -4.16
N ARG A 282 2.50 18.74 -3.09
CA ARG A 282 1.97 18.59 -1.73
C ARG A 282 1.14 19.77 -1.25
N THR A 283 1.39 20.97 -1.76
CA THR A 283 0.65 22.20 -1.39
C THR A 283 -0.61 22.43 -2.21
N GLN A 284 -0.87 21.60 -3.21
CA GLN A 284 -2.07 21.67 -4.02
C GLN A 284 -3.13 20.66 -3.55
N ALA A 285 -4.40 20.93 -3.86
CA ALA A 285 -5.47 19.95 -3.73
C ALA A 285 -5.26 18.80 -4.75
N ILE A 286 -5.97 17.69 -4.54
CA ILE A 286 -6.01 16.58 -5.50
C ILE A 286 -6.93 17.00 -6.63
N ILE A 287 -6.39 17.61 -7.64
CA ILE A 287 -7.12 18.13 -8.81
C ILE A 287 -6.53 17.58 -10.10
N TYR A 288 -7.41 17.42 -11.06
CA TYR A 288 -7.08 17.13 -12.45
C TYR A 288 -7.76 18.18 -13.34
#